data_dec7f9ea5a269a8f73ebebcf5fca950f
#
_entry.id   dec7f9ea5a269a8f73ebebcf5fca950f
#
_cell.length_a   1.000
_cell.length_b   1.000
_cell.length_c   1.000
_cell.angle_alpha   90.00
_cell.angle_beta   90.00
_cell.angle_gamma   90.00
#
_symmetry.space_group_name_H-M   'P 1'
#
loop_
_entity.id
_entity.type
_entity.pdbx_description
1 polymer ?
#
loop_
_entity_poly.entity_id
_entity_poly.type
_entity_poly.pdbx_seq_one_letter_code
_entity_poly.pdbx_strand_id
1 'polypeptide(L)'
;ILYLHIRHILSHNSNIIMESAKDILFELRHKEKKISDLVRFLSIRCDETPNYSLLMGAGCSITSGIKSGTQLINDWKKEIIEYADDYDTSITSDEYFEKQNWFDERNPYSSLFEKRYDLQRQRRAFVENEVANKNPSIGYAYLVKLIENNYFNAIFTTNFDDLLNEAFYRFSNVRPVVCAHDSAITSITVTSKRPKIIKLHGDYLFEDIKSTLRETESLEGNMKNK
;
A
#
# COMPACT_ATOMS: atom_id res chain seq x y z
N ILE A 1 1.25 -7.07 -9.86
CA ILE A 1 2.19 -6.39 -8.94
C ILE A 1 3.62 -6.58 -9.43
N LEU A 2 4.08 -7.78 -9.73
CA LEU A 2 5.46 -8.04 -10.23
C LEU A 2 5.75 -7.31 -11.55
N TYR A 3 4.78 -7.23 -12.46
CA TYR A 3 4.91 -6.57 -13.76
C TYR A 3 5.06 -5.04 -13.67
N LEU A 4 4.39 -4.40 -12.71
CA LEU A 4 4.50 -2.95 -12.46
C LEU A 4 5.86 -2.59 -11.82
N HIS A 5 6.38 -3.45 -10.95
CA HIS A 5 7.70 -3.25 -10.32
C HIS A 5 8.84 -3.37 -11.33
N ILE A 6 8.76 -4.32 -12.25
CA ILE A 6 9.75 -4.50 -13.32
C ILE A 6 9.77 -3.28 -14.26
N ARG A 7 8.62 -2.67 -14.56
CA ARG A 7 8.57 -1.48 -15.42
C ARG A 7 9.24 -0.25 -14.80
N HIS A 8 9.23 -0.11 -13.48
CA HIS A 8 9.85 1.02 -12.79
C HIS A 8 11.39 0.91 -12.77
N ILE A 9 11.92 -0.31 -12.65
CA ILE A 9 13.38 -0.58 -12.71
C ILE A 9 13.94 -0.34 -14.12
N LEU A 10 13.12 -0.50 -15.16
CA LEU A 10 13.53 -0.40 -16.56
C LEU A 10 13.67 1.02 -17.10
N SER A 11 13.29 2.06 -16.36
CA SER A 11 13.30 3.43 -16.86
C SER A 11 14.67 4.14 -16.80
N HIS A 12 15.66 3.61 -16.09
CA HIS A 12 16.92 4.30 -15.79
C HIS A 12 18.21 3.74 -16.41
N ASN A 13 18.18 2.59 -17.16
CA ASN A 13 19.37 2.11 -17.89
C ASN A 13 18.95 1.27 -19.12
N SER A 14 18.74 1.96 -20.24
CA SER A 14 17.80 1.50 -21.25
C SER A 14 18.18 0.36 -22.21
N ASN A 15 19.39 -0.12 -22.29
CA ASN A 15 19.70 -1.18 -23.27
C ASN A 15 20.13 -2.53 -22.66
N ILE A 16 21.01 -2.55 -21.68
CA ILE A 16 21.48 -3.81 -21.05
C ILE A 16 20.39 -4.39 -20.14
N ILE A 17 19.66 -3.54 -19.43
CA ILE A 17 18.55 -3.95 -18.54
C ILE A 17 17.33 -4.43 -19.35
N MET A 18 17.10 -3.89 -20.55
CA MET A 18 15.99 -4.32 -21.41
C MET A 18 16.22 -5.73 -21.99
N GLU A 19 17.45 -6.11 -22.29
CA GLU A 19 17.79 -7.44 -22.78
C GLU A 19 17.64 -8.46 -21.66
N SER A 20 18.18 -8.19 -20.48
CA SER A 20 17.99 -8.99 -19.27
C SER A 20 16.52 -9.13 -18.83
N ALA A 21 15.70 -8.10 -19.00
CA ALA A 21 14.28 -8.18 -18.69
C ALA A 21 13.49 -9.01 -19.71
N LYS A 22 13.87 -9.00 -20.99
CA LYS A 22 13.28 -9.85 -22.02
C LYS A 22 13.60 -11.32 -21.76
N ASP A 23 14.82 -11.62 -21.32
CA ASP A 23 15.24 -12.96 -20.98
C ASP A 23 14.48 -13.49 -19.75
N ILE A 24 14.35 -12.67 -18.70
CA ILE A 24 13.56 -13.00 -17.52
C ILE A 24 12.06 -13.21 -17.88
N LEU A 25 11.49 -12.35 -18.72
CA LEU A 25 10.11 -12.51 -19.17
C LEU A 25 9.93 -13.76 -20.04
N PHE A 26 10.92 -14.11 -20.86
CA PHE A 26 10.91 -15.35 -21.65
C PHE A 26 10.96 -16.58 -20.75
N GLU A 27 11.85 -16.58 -19.75
CA GLU A 27 11.93 -17.65 -18.76
C GLU A 27 10.65 -17.80 -17.93
N LEU A 28 9.98 -16.69 -17.63
CA LEU A 28 8.75 -16.68 -16.84
C LEU A 28 7.47 -16.95 -17.65
N ARG A 29 7.55 -17.10 -19.00
CA ARG A 29 6.38 -17.36 -19.86
C ARG A 29 5.57 -18.58 -19.42
N HIS A 30 6.23 -19.62 -18.94
CA HIS A 30 5.54 -20.82 -18.46
C HIS A 30 4.73 -20.58 -17.17
N LYS A 31 4.99 -19.48 -16.46
CA LYS A 31 4.25 -19.03 -15.26
C LYS A 31 3.12 -18.05 -15.58
N GLU A 32 3.01 -17.61 -16.83
CA GLU A 32 1.92 -16.75 -17.27
C GLU A 32 0.58 -17.49 -17.12
N LYS A 33 -0.40 -16.81 -16.49
CA LYS A 33 -1.72 -17.35 -16.28
C LYS A 33 -2.77 -16.37 -16.79
N LYS A 34 -3.87 -16.89 -17.28
CA LYS A 34 -5.03 -16.10 -17.70
C LYS A 34 -5.89 -15.74 -16.49
N ILE A 35 -6.73 -14.73 -16.64
CA ILE A 35 -7.72 -14.35 -15.61
C ILE A 35 -8.62 -15.55 -15.26
N SER A 36 -9.01 -16.37 -16.25
CA SER A 36 -9.77 -17.60 -16.02
C SER A 36 -9.07 -18.60 -15.09
N ASP A 37 -7.73 -18.70 -15.17
CA ASP A 37 -6.95 -19.54 -14.27
C ASP A 37 -6.97 -18.98 -12.84
N LEU A 38 -6.83 -17.66 -12.71
CA LEU A 38 -6.94 -16.99 -11.41
C LEU A 38 -8.32 -17.24 -10.79
N VAL A 39 -9.40 -17.04 -11.55
CA VAL A 39 -10.76 -17.29 -11.08
C VAL A 39 -10.91 -18.75 -10.64
N ARG A 40 -10.41 -19.70 -11.41
CA ARG A 40 -10.42 -21.12 -11.04
C ARG A 40 -9.71 -21.37 -9.72
N PHE A 41 -8.49 -20.81 -9.52
CA PHE A 41 -7.76 -20.95 -8.26
C PHE A 41 -8.50 -20.35 -7.08
N LEU A 42 -9.02 -19.13 -7.23
CA LEU A 42 -9.77 -18.46 -6.17
C LEU A 42 -11.09 -19.16 -5.81
N SER A 43 -11.64 -19.95 -6.72
CA SER A 43 -12.87 -20.72 -6.49
C SER A 43 -12.65 -22.03 -5.71
N ILE A 44 -11.39 -22.47 -5.57
CA ILE A 44 -11.04 -23.66 -4.77
C ILE A 44 -11.18 -23.29 -3.28
N ARG A 45 -11.91 -24.08 -2.54
CA ARG A 45 -12.16 -23.89 -1.10
C ARG A 45 -11.88 -25.16 -0.34
N CYS A 46 -11.44 -25.02 0.91
CA CYS A 46 -11.29 -26.12 1.85
C CYS A 46 -12.34 -25.91 2.96
N ASP A 47 -13.24 -26.89 3.14
CA ASP A 47 -14.31 -26.83 4.14
C ASP A 47 -15.11 -25.52 4.11
N GLU A 48 -15.50 -25.07 2.91
CA GLU A 48 -16.17 -23.78 2.67
C GLU A 48 -15.32 -22.54 3.02
N THR A 49 -14.07 -22.71 3.39
CA THR A 49 -13.17 -21.59 3.71
C THR A 49 -12.34 -21.22 2.49
N PRO A 50 -12.15 -19.91 2.19
CA PRO A 50 -11.26 -19.47 1.13
C PRO A 50 -9.83 -19.92 1.39
N ASN A 51 -9.15 -20.41 0.34
CA ASN A 51 -7.74 -20.80 0.44
C ASN A 51 -6.78 -19.59 0.32
N TYR A 52 -7.30 -18.43 -0.02
CA TYR A 52 -6.49 -17.24 -0.30
C TYR A 52 -6.93 -16.08 0.58
N SER A 53 -5.96 -15.32 1.05
CA SER A 53 -6.16 -13.98 1.58
C SER A 53 -5.78 -12.94 0.53
N LEU A 54 -6.20 -11.71 0.74
CA LEU A 54 -5.90 -10.59 -0.15
C LEU A 54 -4.94 -9.62 0.55
N LEU A 55 -3.90 -9.19 -0.16
CA LEU A 55 -3.05 -8.08 0.27
C LEU A 55 -3.33 -6.87 -0.64
N MET A 56 -3.70 -5.75 -0.02
CA MET A 56 -4.01 -4.50 -0.69
C MET A 56 -2.98 -3.43 -0.35
N GLY A 57 -2.61 -2.64 -1.33
CA GLY A 57 -1.74 -1.47 -1.16
C GLY A 57 -2.39 -0.20 -1.73
N ALA A 58 -1.68 0.92 -1.63
CA ALA A 58 -2.14 2.27 -1.99
C ALA A 58 -2.72 2.38 -3.42
N GLY A 59 -2.28 1.54 -4.35
CA GLY A 59 -2.82 1.48 -5.71
C GLY A 59 -4.33 1.22 -5.78
N CYS A 60 -4.91 0.55 -4.79
CA CYS A 60 -6.35 0.29 -4.74
C CYS A 60 -7.17 1.56 -4.48
N SER A 61 -6.58 2.58 -3.87
CA SER A 61 -7.25 3.82 -3.45
C SER A 61 -7.16 4.95 -4.48
N ILE A 62 -6.34 4.79 -5.53
CA ILE A 62 -6.12 5.84 -6.57
C ILE A 62 -7.43 6.25 -7.24
N THR A 63 -8.26 5.28 -7.63
CA THR A 63 -9.56 5.56 -8.28
C THR A 63 -10.59 6.17 -7.32
N SER A 64 -10.32 6.14 -6.02
CA SER A 64 -11.09 6.86 -5.00
C SER A 64 -10.57 8.28 -4.75
N GLY A 65 -9.52 8.70 -5.47
CA GLY A 65 -8.95 10.05 -5.41
C GLY A 65 -7.88 10.24 -4.34
N ILE A 66 -7.29 9.15 -3.82
CA ILE A 66 -6.11 9.21 -2.95
C ILE A 66 -4.86 9.14 -3.81
N LYS A 67 -3.88 10.01 -3.54
CA LYS A 67 -2.63 10.03 -4.29
C LYS A 67 -1.82 8.75 -4.09
N SER A 68 -1.18 8.29 -5.15
CA SER A 68 -0.21 7.20 -5.06
C SER A 68 1.08 7.65 -4.37
N GLY A 69 1.86 6.69 -3.82
CA GLY A 69 3.16 7.00 -3.24
C GLY A 69 4.10 7.73 -4.22
N THR A 70 4.08 7.37 -5.50
CA THR A 70 4.87 8.06 -6.53
C THR A 70 4.42 9.51 -6.74
N GLN A 71 3.10 9.77 -6.74
CA GLN A 71 2.59 11.14 -6.83
C GLN A 71 3.01 11.97 -5.61
N LEU A 72 2.91 11.41 -4.41
CA LEU A 72 3.34 12.06 -3.18
C LEU A 72 4.84 12.37 -3.18
N ILE A 73 5.69 11.41 -3.59
CA ILE A 73 7.12 11.60 -3.75
C ILE A 73 7.41 12.80 -4.67
N ASN A 74 6.76 12.85 -5.82
CA ASN A 74 6.96 13.93 -6.78
C ASN A 74 6.49 15.29 -6.26
N ASP A 75 5.37 15.32 -5.55
CA ASP A 75 4.85 16.54 -4.94
C ASP A 75 5.79 17.05 -3.84
N TRP A 76 6.24 16.17 -2.94
CA TRP A 76 7.16 16.55 -1.87
C TRP A 76 8.54 16.96 -2.39
N LYS A 77 9.07 16.31 -3.45
CA LYS A 77 10.30 16.75 -4.11
C LYS A 77 10.19 18.19 -4.59
N LYS A 78 9.08 18.53 -5.27
CA LYS A 78 8.83 19.90 -5.74
C LYS A 78 8.75 20.89 -4.58
N GLU A 79 7.94 20.57 -3.57
CA GLU A 79 7.75 21.43 -2.42
C GLU A 79 9.06 21.66 -1.64
N ILE A 80 9.88 20.62 -1.44
CA ILE A 80 11.16 20.75 -0.73
C ILE A 80 12.14 21.64 -1.51
N ILE A 81 12.22 21.48 -2.85
CA ILE A 81 13.08 22.30 -3.70
C ILE A 81 12.62 23.75 -3.72
N GLU A 82 11.33 24.01 -3.75
CA GLU A 82 10.77 25.37 -3.77
C GLU A 82 11.20 26.20 -2.55
N TYR A 83 11.43 25.55 -1.40
CA TYR A 83 11.89 26.19 -0.17
C TYR A 83 13.35 25.94 0.16
N ALA A 84 14.12 25.34 -0.75
CA ALA A 84 15.54 25.06 -0.55
C ALA A 84 16.39 26.27 -0.99
N ASP A 85 17.02 26.95 -0.02
CA ASP A 85 17.90 28.08 -0.30
C ASP A 85 19.20 27.64 -1.02
N ASP A 86 19.56 26.36 -0.95
CA ASP A 86 20.77 25.77 -1.50
C ASP A 86 20.56 25.04 -2.85
N TYR A 87 19.37 25.12 -3.42
CA TYR A 87 19.07 24.46 -4.70
C TYR A 87 19.70 25.19 -5.88
N ASP A 88 20.64 24.53 -6.53
CA ASP A 88 21.25 24.99 -7.78
C ASP A 88 20.42 24.53 -8.99
N THR A 89 19.83 25.49 -9.71
CA THR A 89 19.01 25.23 -10.91
C THR A 89 19.78 24.63 -12.09
N SER A 90 21.13 24.56 -12.01
CA SER A 90 21.98 23.92 -13.01
C SER A 90 21.97 22.39 -12.94
N ILE A 91 21.49 21.82 -11.82
CA ILE A 91 21.40 20.38 -11.61
C ILE A 91 19.95 19.90 -11.64
N THR A 92 19.77 18.60 -11.86
CA THR A 92 18.42 18.00 -11.81
C THR A 92 17.93 17.84 -10.36
N SER A 93 16.63 17.74 -10.20
CA SER A 93 16.01 17.45 -8.90
C SER A 93 16.59 16.18 -8.26
N ASP A 94 16.79 15.12 -9.05
CA ASP A 94 17.31 13.85 -8.53
C ASP A 94 18.76 14.00 -8.05
N GLU A 95 19.63 14.68 -8.82
CA GLU A 95 21.01 14.98 -8.40
C GLU A 95 21.08 15.84 -7.13
N TYR A 96 20.11 16.72 -6.90
CA TYR A 96 20.03 17.49 -5.66
C TYR A 96 19.74 16.56 -4.47
N PHE A 97 18.75 15.67 -4.58
CA PHE A 97 18.37 14.77 -3.49
C PHE A 97 19.46 13.73 -3.21
N GLU A 98 20.14 13.19 -4.22
CA GLU A 98 21.25 12.24 -4.06
C GLU A 98 22.40 12.81 -3.19
N LYS A 99 22.61 14.14 -3.21
CA LYS A 99 23.61 14.81 -2.39
C LYS A 99 23.18 15.05 -0.94
N GLN A 100 21.91 14.85 -0.62
CA GLN A 100 21.37 15.12 0.71
C GLN A 100 21.62 13.94 1.66
N ASN A 101 22.30 14.18 2.79
CA ASN A 101 22.62 13.15 3.78
C ASN A 101 21.39 12.48 4.43
N TRP A 102 20.25 13.15 4.39
CA TRP A 102 18.98 12.65 4.94
C TRP A 102 18.16 11.85 3.93
N PHE A 103 18.50 11.88 2.64
CA PHE A 103 17.74 11.22 1.58
C PHE A 103 18.21 9.77 1.39
N ASP A 104 17.29 8.82 1.41
CA ASP A 104 17.54 7.41 1.12
C ASP A 104 16.86 7.03 -0.20
N GLU A 105 17.67 6.79 -1.23
CA GLU A 105 17.18 6.36 -2.55
C GLU A 105 16.38 5.05 -2.52
N ARG A 106 16.65 4.18 -1.56
CA ARG A 106 15.94 2.91 -1.39
C ARG A 106 14.56 3.10 -0.80
N ASN A 107 14.37 4.18 -0.03
CA ASN A 107 13.13 4.55 0.62
C ASN A 107 12.80 6.05 0.47
N PRO A 108 12.64 6.54 -0.77
CA PRO A 108 12.42 7.96 -1.03
C PRO A 108 11.14 8.49 -0.36
N TYR A 109 10.10 7.64 -0.27
CA TYR A 109 8.84 8.00 0.39
C TYR A 109 9.08 8.39 1.87
N SER A 110 9.71 7.52 2.64
CA SER A 110 9.99 7.77 4.07
C SER A 110 10.85 9.01 4.27
N SER A 111 11.97 9.12 3.53
CA SER A 111 12.91 10.23 3.66
C SER A 111 12.26 11.57 3.38
N LEU A 112 11.51 11.67 2.28
CA LEU A 112 10.82 12.89 1.89
C LEU A 112 9.67 13.22 2.85
N PHE A 113 8.93 12.21 3.30
CA PHE A 113 7.84 12.41 4.25
C PHE A 113 8.34 12.92 5.61
N GLU A 114 9.41 12.32 6.14
CA GLU A 114 10.06 12.80 7.36
C GLU A 114 10.66 14.20 7.18
N LYS A 115 11.28 14.49 6.04
CA LYS A 115 11.87 15.81 5.75
C LYS A 115 10.79 16.88 5.60
N ARG A 116 9.67 16.56 4.96
CA ARG A 116 8.56 17.52 4.75
C ARG A 116 7.76 17.76 6.01
N TYR A 117 7.64 16.77 6.88
CA TYR A 117 6.85 16.79 8.10
C TYR A 117 7.65 16.23 9.27
N ASP A 118 8.38 17.09 9.97
CA ASP A 118 9.29 16.69 11.06
C ASP A 118 8.56 16.00 12.22
N LEU A 119 7.35 16.46 12.54
CA LEU A 119 6.60 15.98 13.69
C LEU A 119 5.57 14.93 13.26
N GLN A 120 5.44 13.86 14.05
CA GLN A 120 4.44 12.81 13.83
C GLN A 120 3.02 13.37 13.69
N ARG A 121 2.65 14.38 14.50
CA ARG A 121 1.35 15.04 14.39
C ARG A 121 1.10 15.71 13.04
N GLN A 122 2.16 16.22 12.38
CA GLN A 122 2.05 16.84 11.05
C GLN A 122 1.84 15.76 9.98
N ARG A 123 2.58 14.65 10.08
CA ARG A 123 2.41 13.49 9.20
C ARG A 123 1.01 12.92 9.30
N ARG A 124 0.50 12.78 10.52
CA ARG A 124 -0.88 12.36 10.77
C ARG A 124 -1.89 13.32 10.13
N ALA A 125 -1.78 14.63 10.39
CA ALA A 125 -2.66 15.62 9.81
C ALA A 125 -2.64 15.60 8.27
N PHE A 126 -1.46 15.38 7.67
CA PHE A 126 -1.34 15.19 6.23
C PHE A 126 -2.15 13.97 5.75
N VAL A 127 -1.98 12.81 6.39
CA VAL A 127 -2.72 11.58 6.03
C VAL A 127 -4.23 11.79 6.22
N GLU A 128 -4.66 12.39 7.33
CA GLU A 128 -6.07 12.72 7.57
C GLU A 128 -6.66 13.59 6.45
N ASN A 129 -5.93 14.62 6.02
CA ASN A 129 -6.36 15.50 4.93
C ASN A 129 -6.41 14.78 3.57
N GLU A 130 -5.44 13.89 3.29
CA GLU A 130 -5.38 13.16 2.03
C GLU A 130 -6.52 12.15 1.89
N VAL A 131 -6.95 11.54 2.99
CA VAL A 131 -8.06 10.56 2.99
C VAL A 131 -9.43 11.19 3.24
N ALA A 132 -9.48 12.43 3.75
CA ALA A 132 -10.73 13.11 4.09
C ALA A 132 -11.64 13.25 2.86
N ASN A 133 -12.94 13.00 3.06
CA ASN A 133 -13.99 13.16 2.05
C ASN A 133 -13.80 12.29 0.79
N LYS A 134 -12.98 11.23 0.85
CA LYS A 134 -12.87 10.26 -0.22
C LYS A 134 -13.95 9.20 -0.10
N ASN A 135 -14.42 8.73 -1.25
CA ASN A 135 -15.45 7.71 -1.31
C ASN A 135 -14.91 6.44 -1.98
N PRO A 136 -15.33 5.26 -1.53
CA PRO A 136 -14.95 4.01 -2.18
C PRO A 136 -15.35 4.00 -3.65
N SER A 137 -14.40 3.68 -4.52
CA SER A 137 -14.66 3.51 -5.96
C SER A 137 -15.47 2.24 -6.25
N ILE A 138 -15.92 2.11 -7.49
CA ILE A 138 -16.64 0.91 -7.94
C ILE A 138 -15.79 -0.37 -7.76
N GLY A 139 -14.48 -0.28 -7.82
CA GLY A 139 -13.57 -1.39 -7.55
C GLY A 139 -13.74 -1.97 -6.14
N TYR A 140 -13.94 -1.11 -5.16
CA TYR A 140 -14.25 -1.52 -3.79
C TYR A 140 -15.61 -2.20 -3.68
N ALA A 141 -16.62 -1.75 -4.43
CA ALA A 141 -17.92 -2.41 -4.45
C ALA A 141 -17.83 -3.85 -4.98
N TYR A 142 -17.07 -4.07 -6.06
CA TYR A 142 -16.82 -5.43 -6.56
C TYR A 142 -16.01 -6.27 -5.56
N LEU A 143 -15.01 -5.69 -4.91
CA LEU A 143 -14.24 -6.38 -3.90
C LEU A 143 -15.11 -6.85 -2.73
N VAL A 144 -15.98 -5.98 -2.22
CA VAL A 144 -16.96 -6.34 -1.18
C VAL A 144 -17.83 -7.51 -1.64
N LYS A 145 -18.28 -7.53 -2.90
CA LYS A 145 -19.05 -8.66 -3.44
C LYS A 145 -18.27 -9.96 -3.51
N LEU A 146 -16.99 -9.91 -3.86
CA LEU A 146 -16.12 -11.10 -3.82
C LEU A 146 -15.96 -11.62 -2.39
N ILE A 147 -15.82 -10.74 -1.41
CA ILE A 147 -15.70 -11.11 0.00
C ILE A 147 -17.03 -11.69 0.53
N GLU A 148 -18.17 -11.06 0.22
CA GLU A 148 -19.50 -11.59 0.58
C GLU A 148 -19.74 -12.99 0.01
N ASN A 149 -19.24 -13.25 -1.21
CA ASN A 149 -19.33 -14.56 -1.84
C ASN A 149 -18.22 -15.52 -1.41
N ASN A 150 -17.50 -15.18 -0.35
CA ASN A 150 -16.51 -16.03 0.29
C ASN A 150 -15.32 -16.42 -0.61
N TYR A 151 -14.87 -15.49 -1.50
CA TYR A 151 -13.60 -15.66 -2.22
C TYR A 151 -12.39 -15.30 -1.35
N PHE A 152 -12.59 -14.38 -0.41
CA PHE A 152 -11.60 -13.96 0.59
C PHE A 152 -12.31 -13.77 1.93
N ASN A 153 -11.67 -14.13 3.02
CA ASN A 153 -12.15 -13.87 4.37
C ASN A 153 -11.14 -13.10 5.25
N ALA A 154 -9.89 -12.98 4.79
CA ALA A 154 -8.85 -12.19 5.41
C ALA A 154 -8.24 -11.24 4.39
N ILE A 155 -8.28 -9.95 4.68
CA ILE A 155 -7.76 -8.88 3.87
C ILE A 155 -6.70 -8.15 4.69
N PHE A 156 -5.46 -8.18 4.21
CA PHE A 156 -4.37 -7.41 4.74
C PHE A 156 -4.21 -6.13 3.94
N THR A 157 -3.98 -5.01 4.58
CA THR A 157 -3.76 -3.76 3.87
C THR A 157 -2.66 -2.94 4.53
N THR A 158 -1.86 -2.28 3.69
CA THR A 158 -0.91 -1.25 4.10
C THR A 158 -1.50 0.15 4.03
N ASN A 159 -2.75 0.28 3.58
CA ASN A 159 -3.42 1.57 3.43
C ASN A 159 -3.87 2.11 4.78
N PHE A 160 -3.71 3.39 4.98
CA PHE A 160 -4.20 4.12 6.15
C PHE A 160 -5.68 4.47 6.05
N ASP A 161 -6.21 4.55 4.80
CA ASP A 161 -7.61 4.92 4.56
C ASP A 161 -8.59 3.85 5.06
N ASP A 162 -9.84 4.25 5.23
CA ASP A 162 -10.95 3.40 5.68
C ASP A 162 -11.89 3.02 4.53
N LEU A 163 -11.46 3.20 3.27
CA LEU A 163 -12.31 3.00 2.10
C LEU A 163 -12.91 1.60 2.00
N LEU A 164 -12.17 0.57 2.38
CA LEU A 164 -12.70 -0.79 2.35
C LEU A 164 -13.80 -0.99 3.40
N ASN A 165 -13.60 -0.49 4.62
CA ASN A 165 -14.62 -0.55 5.67
C ASN A 165 -15.85 0.25 5.28
N GLU A 166 -15.66 1.46 4.75
CA GLU A 166 -16.74 2.31 4.22
C GLU A 166 -17.50 1.61 3.06
N ALA A 167 -16.79 0.88 2.19
CA ALA A 167 -17.41 0.10 1.13
C ALA A 167 -18.32 -1.00 1.67
N PHE A 168 -17.96 -1.66 2.77
CA PHE A 168 -18.83 -2.60 3.44
C PHE A 168 -20.11 -1.93 3.96
N TYR A 169 -19.99 -0.73 4.52
CA TYR A 169 -21.17 0.03 4.98
C TYR A 169 -22.11 0.41 3.85
N ARG A 170 -21.56 0.76 2.68
CA ARG A 170 -22.35 1.24 1.54
C ARG A 170 -22.93 0.14 0.67
N PHE A 171 -22.19 -0.95 0.49
CA PHE A 171 -22.49 -1.96 -0.54
C PHE A 171 -22.82 -3.34 0.04
N SER A 172 -22.87 -3.51 1.37
CA SER A 172 -23.06 -4.79 2.03
C SER A 172 -23.83 -4.66 3.34
N ASN A 173 -24.50 -5.76 3.71
CA ASN A 173 -25.05 -5.95 5.05
C ASN A 173 -24.06 -6.65 6.00
N VAL A 174 -22.95 -7.17 5.46
CA VAL A 174 -21.90 -7.80 6.25
C VAL A 174 -21.04 -6.71 6.90
N ARG A 175 -20.63 -6.94 8.14
CA ARG A 175 -19.71 -6.06 8.86
C ARG A 175 -18.40 -6.80 9.12
N PRO A 176 -17.26 -6.34 8.57
CA PRO A 176 -15.98 -6.95 8.82
C PRO A 176 -15.54 -6.75 10.27
N VAL A 177 -14.62 -7.58 10.73
CA VAL A 177 -13.80 -7.29 11.90
C VAL A 177 -12.60 -6.50 11.44
N VAL A 178 -12.43 -5.28 11.94
CA VAL A 178 -11.29 -4.43 11.60
C VAL A 178 -10.26 -4.50 12.71
N CYS A 179 -9.05 -4.91 12.35
CA CYS A 179 -7.88 -4.88 13.22
C CYS A 179 -6.97 -3.76 12.72
N ALA A 180 -7.01 -2.63 13.40
CA ALA A 180 -6.25 -1.43 13.05
C ALA A 180 -5.09 -1.17 14.02
N HIS A 181 -5.01 -1.94 15.12
CA HIS A 181 -3.99 -1.80 16.15
C HIS A 181 -3.53 -3.19 16.62
N ASP A 182 -2.26 -3.32 17.01
CA ASP A 182 -1.63 -4.57 17.43
C ASP A 182 -2.39 -5.28 18.57
N SER A 183 -2.96 -4.51 19.50
CA SER A 183 -3.75 -5.06 20.60
C SER A 183 -5.05 -5.74 20.14
N ALA A 184 -5.59 -5.36 18.98
CA ALA A 184 -6.81 -5.94 18.44
C ALA A 184 -6.57 -7.33 17.80
N ILE A 185 -5.33 -7.71 17.51
CA ILE A 185 -4.97 -9.02 16.94
C ILE A 185 -5.44 -10.17 17.84
N THR A 186 -5.35 -10.01 19.15
CA THR A 186 -5.78 -11.05 20.12
C THR A 186 -7.28 -11.31 20.06
N SER A 187 -8.07 -10.37 19.57
CA SER A 187 -9.53 -10.49 19.41
C SER A 187 -9.94 -11.15 18.09
N ILE A 188 -8.98 -11.42 17.20
CA ILE A 188 -9.27 -12.08 15.92
C ILE A 188 -9.37 -13.59 16.13
N THR A 189 -10.57 -14.12 15.94
CA THR A 189 -10.81 -15.56 15.91
C THR A 189 -10.66 -16.06 14.49
N VAL A 190 -9.66 -16.90 14.22
CA VAL A 190 -9.37 -17.46 12.88
C VAL A 190 -10.55 -18.23 12.33
N THR A 191 -11.26 -18.96 13.20
CA THR A 191 -12.44 -19.77 12.85
C THR A 191 -13.70 -18.95 12.56
N SER A 192 -13.71 -17.65 12.84
CA SER A 192 -14.86 -16.80 12.54
C SER A 192 -15.02 -16.65 11.04
N LYS A 193 -16.24 -16.88 10.54
CA LYS A 193 -16.61 -16.67 9.11
C LYS A 193 -16.73 -15.19 8.73
N ARG A 194 -16.71 -14.27 9.70
CA ARG A 194 -16.75 -12.82 9.41
C ARG A 194 -15.46 -12.39 8.66
N PRO A 195 -15.60 -11.57 7.62
CA PRO A 195 -14.44 -10.98 6.96
C PRO A 195 -13.57 -10.19 7.96
N LYS A 196 -12.27 -10.27 7.77
CA LYS A 196 -11.28 -9.59 8.61
C LYS A 196 -10.48 -8.62 7.76
N ILE A 197 -10.41 -7.37 8.19
CA ILE A 197 -9.54 -6.34 7.60
C ILE A 197 -8.41 -6.10 8.61
N ILE A 198 -7.18 -6.39 8.19
CA ILE A 198 -5.99 -6.28 9.04
C ILE A 198 -5.12 -5.16 8.46
N LYS A 199 -5.05 -4.03 9.15
CA LYS A 199 -4.27 -2.86 8.76
C LYS A 199 -2.85 -3.00 9.30
N LEU A 200 -1.89 -3.26 8.40
CA LEU A 200 -0.50 -3.57 8.78
C LEU A 200 0.29 -2.34 9.25
N HIS A 201 -0.06 -1.15 8.77
CA HIS A 201 0.60 0.11 9.11
C HIS A 201 -0.26 1.01 10.04
N GLY A 202 -1.31 0.47 10.63
CA GLY A 202 -2.25 1.22 11.44
C GLY A 202 -3.36 1.89 10.63
N ASP A 203 -4.11 2.75 11.29
CA ASP A 203 -5.26 3.47 10.73
C ASP A 203 -5.11 4.96 11.00
N TYR A 204 -5.57 5.81 10.07
CA TYR A 204 -5.52 7.26 10.24
C TYR A 204 -6.37 7.76 11.43
N LEU A 205 -7.36 6.96 11.86
CA LEU A 205 -8.21 7.27 13.03
C LEU A 205 -7.48 7.07 14.37
N PHE A 206 -6.35 6.34 14.38
CA PHE A 206 -5.58 6.06 15.60
C PHE A 206 -4.26 6.82 15.61
N GLU A 207 -3.70 7.04 16.77
CA GLU A 207 -2.41 7.76 16.92
C GLU A 207 -1.21 6.97 16.40
N ASP A 208 -1.37 5.67 16.12
CA ASP A 208 -0.31 4.74 15.74
C ASP A 208 -0.15 4.58 14.21
N ILE A 209 -0.22 5.67 13.46
CA ILE A 209 0.15 5.62 12.03
C ILE A 209 1.65 5.37 11.92
N LYS A 210 2.04 4.24 11.32
CA LYS A 210 3.42 3.89 11.05
C LYS A 210 3.72 4.14 9.58
N SER A 211 4.05 5.36 9.27
CA SER A 211 4.24 5.86 7.90
C SER A 211 5.69 5.99 7.48
N THR A 212 6.63 5.87 8.43
CA THR A 212 8.06 5.94 8.18
C THR A 212 8.73 4.59 8.38
N LEU A 213 9.93 4.41 7.82
CA LEU A 213 10.69 3.19 7.95
C LEU A 213 10.96 2.84 9.43
N ARG A 214 11.37 3.84 10.23
CA ARG A 214 11.65 3.66 11.67
C ARG A 214 10.42 3.22 12.46
N GLU A 215 9.27 3.80 12.15
CA GLU A 215 7.99 3.45 12.77
C GLU A 215 7.57 2.02 12.39
N THR A 216 7.83 1.60 11.15
CA THR A 216 7.53 0.25 10.67
C THR A 216 8.48 -0.81 11.23
N GLU A 217 9.76 -0.52 11.36
CA GLU A 217 10.76 -1.41 11.99
C GLU A 217 10.42 -1.72 13.46
N SER A 218 9.82 -0.76 14.17
CA SER A 218 9.35 -0.98 15.54
C SER A 218 8.22 -2.01 15.64
N LEU A 219 7.42 -2.20 14.57
CA LEU A 219 6.39 -3.24 14.46
C LEU A 219 6.99 -4.64 14.40
N GLU A 220 8.06 -4.84 13.63
CA GLU A 220 8.69 -6.15 13.50
C GLU A 220 9.21 -6.66 14.85
N GLY A 221 9.73 -5.77 15.68
CA GLY A 221 10.17 -6.11 17.05
C GLY A 221 9.02 -6.58 17.93
N ASN A 222 7.87 -5.92 17.84
CA ASN A 222 6.69 -6.25 18.62
C ASN A 222 5.98 -7.53 18.14
N MET A 223 5.99 -7.80 16.83
CA MET A 223 5.40 -9.02 16.26
C MET A 223 6.26 -10.27 16.51
N LYS A 224 7.59 -10.15 16.57
CA LYS A 224 8.49 -11.29 16.86
C LYS A 224 8.45 -11.74 18.31
N ASN A 225 7.98 -10.89 19.21
CA ASN A 225 7.92 -11.15 20.65
C ASN A 225 6.54 -11.61 21.16
N LYS A 226 5.59 -11.88 20.26
CA LYS A 226 4.26 -12.42 20.54
C LYS A 226 4.02 -13.72 19.78
#